data_49c6d61f52f36e3c1f79f2988f7c2d65
#
_entry.id   49c6d61f52f36e3c1f79f2988f7c2d65
#
_cell.length_a   1.000
_cell.length_b   1.000
_cell.length_c   1.000
_cell.angle_alpha   90.00
_cell.angle_beta   90.00
_cell.angle_gamma   90.00
#
_symmetry.space_group_name_H-M   'P 1'
#
loop_
_entity.id
_entity.type
_entity.pdbx_description
1 polymer ?
#
loop_
_entity_poly.entity_id
_entity_poly.type
_entity_poly.pdbx_seq_one_letter_code
_entity_poly.pdbx_strand_id
1 'polypeptide(L)'
;MKIGLAQINSTVGDFPANAKRIVSAYREALDQGAELVLVPEMALVGYPPRDLVFKSGFVDKCLQALDYLKGEIGEVPLVVGYVDHNQKHGPGKPFRNAAAFLVNGEIRSRVFKTLLPTYDIFDERRYFEPSEQCQPVEWNGRRIGITICEDVWTEDFLHRPLYKRDPVSELREMDVEVILNLSASPYHLGKGEVRRELLGDLAKKSGLPFVYCNSVGGNDQLIFDGGSLVMSSEGVPLVEMAPFDEEVAVAELFTESPSRPSVRPTRKSLHP
;
A
#
# COMPACT_ATOMS: atom_id res chain seq x y z
N MET A 1 13.65 5.73 -11.99
CA MET A 1 13.21 5.89 -10.58
C MET A 1 13.21 4.52 -9.93
N LYS A 2 13.91 4.40 -8.80
CA LYS A 2 14.01 3.16 -8.02
C LYS A 2 13.06 3.23 -6.85
N ILE A 3 12.11 2.28 -6.78
CA ILE A 3 11.11 2.22 -5.70
C ILE A 3 11.38 0.99 -4.84
N GLY A 4 11.53 1.23 -3.53
CA GLY A 4 11.63 0.21 -2.51
C GLY A 4 10.24 -0.23 -2.05
N LEU A 5 10.00 -1.55 -2.02
CA LEU A 5 8.83 -2.15 -1.38
C LEU A 5 9.30 -2.83 -0.09
N ALA A 6 8.65 -2.50 1.01
CA ALA A 6 8.93 -3.12 2.29
C ALA A 6 7.71 -3.94 2.74
N GLN A 7 7.71 -5.23 2.44
CA GLN A 7 6.71 -6.20 2.86
C GLN A 7 6.96 -6.57 4.31
N ILE A 8 6.17 -6.01 5.24
CA ILE A 8 6.40 -6.12 6.68
C ILE A 8 5.20 -6.70 7.42
N ASN A 9 5.48 -7.30 8.59
CA ASN A 9 4.49 -7.86 9.51
C ASN A 9 4.23 -6.87 10.66
N SER A 10 3.17 -6.07 10.54
CA SER A 10 2.78 -5.11 11.58
C SER A 10 1.84 -5.74 12.60
N THR A 11 2.02 -5.40 13.88
CA THR A 11 1.16 -5.84 14.97
C THR A 11 0.10 -4.79 15.28
N VAL A 12 -1.17 -5.19 15.36
CA VAL A 12 -2.27 -4.26 15.64
C VAL A 12 -2.09 -3.59 17.00
N GLY A 13 -2.02 -2.24 16.98
CA GLY A 13 -1.90 -1.40 18.17
C GLY A 13 -0.49 -1.29 18.78
N ASP A 14 0.51 -1.98 18.22
CA ASP A 14 1.90 -1.83 18.67
C ASP A 14 2.62 -0.75 17.86
N PHE A 15 2.18 0.49 18.05
CA PHE A 15 2.69 1.64 17.29
C PHE A 15 4.21 1.82 17.39
N PRO A 16 4.86 1.68 18.58
CA PRO A 16 6.31 1.83 18.67
C PRO A 16 7.09 0.75 17.94
N ALA A 17 6.67 -0.52 17.99
CA ALA A 17 7.35 -1.61 17.30
C ALA A 17 7.14 -1.50 15.80
N ASN A 18 5.91 -1.19 15.35
CA ASN A 18 5.61 -0.97 13.94
C ASN A 18 6.45 0.18 13.36
N ALA A 19 6.53 1.33 14.06
CA ALA A 19 7.34 2.46 13.62
C ALA A 19 8.82 2.08 13.47
N LYS A 20 9.40 1.36 14.44
CA LYS A 20 10.79 0.88 14.36
C LYS A 20 11.00 -0.09 13.20
N ARG A 21 10.05 -1.00 12.96
CA ARG A 21 10.11 -1.94 11.82
C ARG A 21 10.06 -1.20 10.49
N ILE A 22 9.19 -0.19 10.36
CA ILE A 22 9.11 0.68 9.19
C ILE A 22 10.45 1.40 8.95
N VAL A 23 11.06 2.00 9.99
CA VAL A 23 12.36 2.68 9.88
C VAL A 23 13.47 1.71 9.48
N SER A 24 13.49 0.49 10.04
CA SER A 24 14.47 -0.53 9.66
C SER A 24 14.36 -0.91 8.19
N ALA A 25 13.14 -1.21 7.72
CA ALA A 25 12.88 -1.56 6.33
C ALA A 25 13.14 -0.38 5.35
N TYR A 26 12.82 0.85 5.78
CA TYR A 26 13.16 2.06 5.03
C TYR A 26 14.67 2.18 4.83
N ARG A 27 15.47 2.02 5.89
CA ARG A 27 16.94 2.09 5.80
C ARG A 27 17.51 0.98 4.92
N GLU A 28 16.98 -0.25 5.03
CA GLU A 28 17.37 -1.36 4.16
C GLU A 28 17.07 -1.07 2.68
N ALA A 29 15.93 -0.43 2.37
CA ALA A 29 15.61 -0.01 1.01
C ALA A 29 16.58 1.08 0.50
N LEU A 30 16.99 2.02 1.37
CA LEU A 30 18.00 3.03 1.02
C LEU A 30 19.36 2.39 0.71
N ASP A 31 19.78 1.42 1.50
CA ASP A 31 21.03 0.67 1.27
C ASP A 31 21.02 -0.07 -0.08
N GLN A 32 19.83 -0.43 -0.57
CA GLN A 32 19.61 -1.01 -1.91
C GLN A 32 19.44 0.07 -3.01
N GLY A 33 19.53 1.34 -2.65
CA GLY A 33 19.47 2.48 -3.58
C GLY A 33 18.06 2.93 -3.96
N ALA A 34 17.05 2.71 -3.11
CA ALA A 34 15.71 3.22 -3.33
C ALA A 34 15.67 4.76 -3.34
N GLU A 35 14.89 5.34 -4.23
CA GLU A 35 14.60 6.77 -4.36
C GLU A 35 13.22 7.16 -3.82
N LEU A 36 12.40 6.16 -3.48
CA LEU A 36 11.12 6.24 -2.79
C LEU A 36 10.86 4.89 -2.15
N VAL A 37 10.28 4.86 -0.95
CA VAL A 37 9.94 3.61 -0.24
C VAL A 37 8.45 3.54 0.02
N LEU A 38 7.85 2.35 -0.19
CA LEU A 38 6.45 2.04 0.04
C LEU A 38 6.33 0.94 1.09
N VAL A 39 5.47 1.13 2.10
CA VAL A 39 5.07 0.11 3.07
C VAL A 39 3.57 -0.17 2.96
N PRO A 40 3.04 -1.27 3.55
CA PRO A 40 1.65 -1.68 3.39
C PRO A 40 0.60 -0.70 3.95
N GLU A 41 -0.66 -0.97 3.60
CA GLU A 41 -1.84 -0.35 4.19
C GLU A 41 -1.82 -0.51 5.71
N MET A 42 -2.11 0.58 6.44
CA MET A 42 -2.11 0.61 7.92
C MET A 42 -0.85 0.02 8.57
N ALA A 43 0.29 0.05 7.89
CA ALA A 43 1.54 -0.51 8.40
C ALA A 43 1.92 0.04 9.79
N LEU A 44 1.56 1.28 10.09
CA LEU A 44 1.83 1.91 11.39
C LEU A 44 0.88 1.40 12.49
N VAL A 45 -0.32 0.97 12.13
CA VAL A 45 -1.40 0.58 13.05
C VAL A 45 -1.49 -0.94 13.23
N GLY A 46 -1.20 -1.68 12.14
CA GLY A 46 -1.59 -3.07 11.95
C GLY A 46 -3.03 -3.19 11.46
N TYR A 47 -3.31 -4.17 10.57
CA TYR A 47 -4.61 -4.37 9.94
C TYR A 47 -5.24 -5.72 10.36
N PRO A 48 -6.54 -5.79 10.62
CA PRO A 48 -7.48 -4.67 10.79
C PRO A 48 -7.57 -4.22 12.25
N PRO A 49 -7.57 -2.91 12.53
CA PRO A 49 -7.69 -2.40 13.90
C PRO A 49 -9.11 -2.51 14.46
N ARG A 50 -10.13 -2.69 13.62
CA ARG A 50 -11.56 -2.85 13.98
C ARG A 50 -12.01 -1.78 15.01
N ASP A 51 -12.80 -2.17 16.03
CA ASP A 51 -13.32 -1.27 17.07
C ASP A 51 -12.23 -0.61 17.95
N LEU A 52 -10.97 -1.02 17.84
CA LEU A 52 -9.87 -0.36 18.55
C LEU A 52 -9.73 1.11 18.16
N VAL A 53 -10.09 1.49 16.92
CA VAL A 53 -10.06 2.89 16.49
C VAL A 53 -10.96 3.80 17.34
N PHE A 54 -12.01 3.26 17.97
CA PHE A 54 -12.90 3.99 18.86
C PHE A 54 -12.38 4.07 20.32
N LYS A 55 -11.31 3.36 20.65
CA LYS A 55 -10.71 3.48 21.97
C LYS A 55 -10.03 4.84 22.12
N SER A 56 -10.29 5.48 23.28
CA SER A 56 -9.70 6.79 23.59
C SER A 56 -8.19 6.77 23.41
N GLY A 57 -7.67 7.73 22.65
CA GLY A 57 -6.25 7.91 22.40
C GLY A 57 -5.61 6.89 21.45
N PHE A 58 -6.37 5.95 20.85
CA PHE A 58 -5.80 4.96 19.92
C PHE A 58 -5.27 5.64 18.65
N VAL A 59 -6.08 6.47 18.02
CA VAL A 59 -5.67 7.20 16.80
C VAL A 59 -4.63 8.26 17.13
N ASP A 60 -4.72 8.91 18.32
CA ASP A 60 -3.71 9.87 18.76
C ASP A 60 -2.33 9.23 18.94
N LYS A 61 -2.26 7.98 19.45
CA LYS A 61 -1.01 7.22 19.52
C LYS A 61 -0.47 6.86 18.12
N CYS A 62 -1.35 6.57 17.18
CA CYS A 62 -0.97 6.37 15.77
C CYS A 62 -0.31 7.65 15.23
N LEU A 63 -0.91 8.81 15.46
CA LEU A 63 -0.38 10.10 14.99
C LEU A 63 0.94 10.47 15.70
N GLN A 64 1.11 10.15 16.99
CA GLN A 64 2.40 10.30 17.69
C GLN A 64 3.49 9.42 17.06
N ALA A 65 3.15 8.18 16.67
CA ALA A 65 4.09 7.30 15.97
C ALA A 65 4.39 7.81 14.54
N LEU A 66 3.44 8.45 13.87
CA LEU A 66 3.67 9.12 12.60
C LEU A 66 4.61 10.33 12.75
N ASP A 67 4.47 11.09 13.84
CA ASP A 67 5.39 12.19 14.18
C ASP A 67 6.81 11.68 14.47
N TYR A 68 6.94 10.51 15.13
CA TYR A 68 8.24 9.86 15.27
C TYR A 68 8.84 9.50 13.91
N LEU A 69 8.07 8.92 13.00
CA LEU A 69 8.54 8.61 11.64
C LEU A 69 9.03 9.86 10.91
N LYS A 70 8.37 11.01 11.06
CA LYS A 70 8.83 12.27 10.46
C LYS A 70 10.27 12.59 10.85
N GLY A 71 10.65 12.36 12.11
CA GLY A 71 12.02 12.58 12.57
C GLY A 71 13.06 11.62 12.00
N GLU A 72 12.63 10.47 11.48
CA GLU A 72 13.51 9.42 10.94
C GLU A 72 13.64 9.44 9.40
N ILE A 73 12.71 10.12 8.70
CA ILE A 73 12.65 10.14 7.24
C ILE A 73 13.35 11.38 6.68
N GLY A 74 14.37 11.13 5.85
CA GLY A 74 15.17 12.16 5.20
C GLY A 74 14.68 12.56 3.81
N GLU A 75 15.64 12.74 2.89
CA GLU A 75 15.40 13.21 1.51
C GLU A 75 14.66 12.20 0.63
N VAL A 76 14.81 10.89 0.90
CA VAL A 76 14.09 9.85 0.17
C VAL A 76 12.70 9.70 0.79
N PRO A 77 11.62 9.85 0.00
CA PRO A 77 10.27 9.77 0.53
C PRO A 77 9.90 8.38 1.04
N LEU A 78 9.08 8.35 2.11
CA LEU A 78 8.35 7.17 2.57
C LEU A 78 6.86 7.37 2.35
N VAL A 79 6.19 6.40 1.74
CA VAL A 79 4.73 6.31 1.69
C VAL A 79 4.28 5.27 2.71
N VAL A 80 3.55 5.72 3.74
CA VAL A 80 3.17 4.88 4.89
C VAL A 80 1.67 4.89 5.15
N GLY A 81 1.10 3.67 5.29
CA GLY A 81 -0.31 3.49 5.68
C GLY A 81 -0.53 3.70 7.18
N TYR A 82 -1.55 4.48 7.53
CA TYR A 82 -1.91 4.82 8.91
C TYR A 82 -3.42 5.12 9.04
N VAL A 83 -3.90 5.40 10.26
CA VAL A 83 -5.26 5.89 10.51
C VAL A 83 -5.20 7.37 10.90
N ASP A 84 -6.00 8.20 10.22
CA ASP A 84 -6.11 9.64 10.49
C ASP A 84 -7.48 10.01 11.05
N HIS A 85 -7.57 11.17 11.71
CA HIS A 85 -8.84 11.80 12.02
C HIS A 85 -9.49 12.36 10.77
N ASN A 86 -10.81 12.23 10.66
CA ASN A 86 -11.56 12.95 9.65
C ASN A 86 -11.71 14.43 10.09
N GLN A 87 -10.98 15.30 9.40
CA GLN A 87 -10.99 16.75 9.68
C GLN A 87 -12.28 17.47 9.24
N LYS A 88 -13.16 16.78 8.49
CA LYS A 88 -14.41 17.39 8.03
C LYS A 88 -15.40 17.53 9.20
N HIS A 89 -15.91 18.73 9.37
CA HIS A 89 -17.00 18.97 10.31
C HIS A 89 -18.34 18.53 9.68
N GLY A 90 -19.21 17.93 10.47
CA GLY A 90 -20.54 17.50 10.04
C GLY A 90 -20.75 15.98 10.08
N PRO A 91 -21.79 15.47 9.42
CA PRO A 91 -22.07 14.05 9.37
C PRO A 91 -20.95 13.26 8.67
N GLY A 92 -20.66 12.06 9.14
CA GLY A 92 -19.66 11.19 8.56
C GLY A 92 -18.95 10.33 9.62
N LYS A 93 -17.99 9.52 9.20
CA LYS A 93 -17.17 8.71 10.10
C LYS A 93 -16.01 9.56 10.67
N PRO A 94 -15.60 9.29 11.93
CA PRO A 94 -14.59 10.11 12.59
C PRO A 94 -13.17 9.88 12.09
N PHE A 95 -12.92 8.78 11.36
CA PHE A 95 -11.59 8.37 10.95
C PHE A 95 -11.47 8.13 9.46
N ARG A 96 -10.22 8.08 8.98
CA ARG A 96 -9.82 7.82 7.60
C ARG A 96 -8.78 6.71 7.56
N ASN A 97 -8.91 5.78 6.63
CA ASN A 97 -7.82 4.92 6.20
C ASN A 97 -6.95 5.76 5.27
N ALA A 98 -5.71 5.96 5.64
CA ALA A 98 -4.85 7.00 5.07
C ALA A 98 -3.46 6.49 4.70
N ALA A 99 -2.85 7.14 3.72
CA ALA A 99 -1.44 7.07 3.39
C ALA A 99 -0.80 8.46 3.52
N ALA A 100 0.34 8.55 4.20
CA ALA A 100 1.15 9.76 4.27
C ALA A 100 2.36 9.65 3.36
N PHE A 101 2.60 10.69 2.56
CA PHE A 101 3.85 10.89 1.82
C PHE A 101 4.78 11.74 2.68
N LEU A 102 5.74 11.08 3.33
CA LEU A 102 6.71 11.69 4.24
C LEU A 102 8.01 11.98 3.51
N VAL A 103 8.57 13.17 3.68
CA VAL A 103 9.89 13.55 3.18
C VAL A 103 10.45 14.72 3.97
N ASN A 104 11.75 14.72 4.25
CA ASN A 104 12.45 15.79 4.96
C ASN A 104 11.77 16.21 6.29
N GLY A 105 11.29 15.24 7.05
CA GLY A 105 10.63 15.50 8.34
C GLY A 105 9.20 16.01 8.25
N GLU A 106 8.59 16.06 7.05
CA GLU A 106 7.27 16.63 6.84
C GLU A 106 6.31 15.65 6.16
N ILE A 107 5.01 15.80 6.43
CA ILE A 107 3.95 15.17 5.65
C ILE A 107 3.64 16.09 4.46
N ARG A 108 4.19 15.78 3.30
CA ARG A 108 3.96 16.56 2.09
C ARG A 108 2.56 16.36 1.51
N SER A 109 2.01 15.16 1.63
CA SER A 109 0.66 14.83 1.15
C SER A 109 0.00 13.76 2.02
N ARG A 110 -1.32 13.81 2.10
CA ARG A 110 -2.19 12.77 2.68
C ARG A 110 -3.15 12.27 1.62
N VAL A 111 -3.19 10.97 1.46
CA VAL A 111 -4.14 10.30 0.56
C VAL A 111 -5.08 9.44 1.41
N PHE A 112 -6.35 9.47 1.10
CA PHE A 112 -7.37 8.71 1.82
C PHE A 112 -7.99 7.65 0.92
N LYS A 113 -8.24 6.47 1.48
CA LYS A 113 -8.88 5.37 0.75
C LYS A 113 -10.25 5.78 0.21
N THR A 114 -10.48 5.48 -1.05
CA THR A 114 -11.71 5.84 -1.78
C THR A 114 -12.74 4.73 -1.67
N LEU A 115 -12.33 3.48 -1.89
CA LEU A 115 -13.21 2.33 -1.90
C LEU A 115 -13.10 1.58 -0.57
N LEU A 116 -14.18 1.56 0.21
CA LEU A 116 -14.23 0.91 1.52
C LEU A 116 -15.06 -0.37 1.40
N PRO A 117 -14.44 -1.56 1.45
CA PRO A 117 -15.12 -2.83 1.33
C PRO A 117 -16.02 -3.12 2.54
N THR A 118 -17.20 -3.73 2.26
CA THR A 118 -18.19 -4.14 3.25
C THR A 118 -18.73 -5.55 2.96
N TYR A 119 -17.93 -6.36 2.32
CA TYR A 119 -18.26 -7.73 1.96
C TYR A 119 -17.27 -8.71 2.58
N ASP A 120 -17.66 -9.99 2.68
CA ASP A 120 -16.87 -11.06 3.27
C ASP A 120 -16.46 -10.67 4.71
N ILE A 121 -15.17 -10.58 4.97
CA ILE A 121 -14.58 -10.25 6.26
C ILE A 121 -14.42 -8.74 6.51
N PHE A 122 -14.69 -7.93 5.50
CA PHE A 122 -14.45 -6.49 5.55
C PHE A 122 -15.68 -5.72 6.07
N ASP A 123 -15.41 -4.74 6.92
CA ASP A 123 -16.42 -3.81 7.47
C ASP A 123 -15.84 -2.39 7.61
N GLU A 124 -15.09 -1.94 6.59
CA GLU A 124 -14.35 -0.67 6.70
C GLU A 124 -15.27 0.55 6.78
N ARG A 125 -16.45 0.53 6.13
CA ARG A 125 -17.41 1.63 6.23
C ARG A 125 -17.98 1.84 7.63
N ARG A 126 -17.83 0.88 8.52
CA ARG A 126 -18.20 1.03 9.93
C ARG A 126 -17.33 2.08 10.62
N TYR A 127 -16.06 2.17 10.24
CA TYR A 127 -15.03 2.94 10.92
C TYR A 127 -14.60 4.20 10.17
N PHE A 128 -14.47 4.08 8.84
CA PHE A 128 -13.80 5.06 8.02
C PHE A 128 -14.74 5.81 7.09
N GLU A 129 -14.39 7.07 6.82
CA GLU A 129 -15.01 7.90 5.80
C GLU A 129 -14.24 7.76 4.49
N PRO A 130 -14.90 7.50 3.33
CA PRO A 130 -14.23 7.38 2.05
C PRO A 130 -13.70 8.74 1.54
N SER A 131 -12.66 8.71 0.71
CA SER A 131 -12.23 9.90 -0.02
C SER A 131 -13.26 10.30 -1.07
N GLU A 132 -13.49 11.60 -1.20
CA GLU A 132 -14.39 12.14 -2.24
C GLU A 132 -13.68 12.40 -3.57
N GLN A 133 -12.34 12.44 -3.56
CA GLN A 133 -11.53 12.74 -4.73
C GLN A 133 -10.17 12.02 -4.66
N CYS A 134 -9.63 11.65 -5.80
CA CYS A 134 -8.25 11.25 -5.94
C CYS A 134 -7.38 12.46 -6.24
N GLN A 135 -6.14 12.47 -5.76
CA GLN A 135 -5.17 13.53 -6.08
C GLN A 135 -3.78 12.90 -6.24
N PRO A 136 -3.06 13.22 -7.32
CA PRO A 136 -1.69 12.77 -7.48
C PRO A 136 -0.76 13.51 -6.52
N VAL A 137 0.35 12.87 -6.19
CA VAL A 137 1.47 13.48 -5.46
C VAL A 137 2.56 13.84 -6.45
N GLU A 138 3.00 15.09 -6.42
CA GLU A 138 4.12 15.52 -7.25
C GLU A 138 5.44 15.37 -6.50
N TRP A 139 6.38 14.63 -7.11
CA TRP A 139 7.71 14.41 -6.58
C TRP A 139 8.76 14.32 -7.70
N ASN A 140 9.83 15.12 -7.59
CA ASN A 140 10.92 15.17 -8.58
C ASN A 140 10.44 15.30 -10.04
N GLY A 141 9.44 16.15 -10.28
CA GLY A 141 8.87 16.40 -11.61
C GLY A 141 7.95 15.28 -12.12
N ARG A 142 7.66 14.26 -11.32
CA ARG A 142 6.75 13.16 -11.64
C ARG A 142 5.45 13.27 -10.89
N ARG A 143 4.39 12.82 -11.50
CA ARG A 143 3.05 12.70 -10.90
C ARG A 143 2.79 11.26 -10.51
N ILE A 144 2.65 11.02 -9.20
CA ILE A 144 2.51 9.69 -8.60
C ILE A 144 1.07 9.51 -8.12
N GLY A 145 0.38 8.49 -8.60
CA GLY A 145 -0.90 8.06 -8.08
C GLY A 145 -0.70 7.16 -6.86
N ILE A 146 -1.32 7.49 -5.73
CA ILE A 146 -1.32 6.65 -4.53
C ILE A 146 -2.73 6.14 -4.31
N THR A 147 -2.86 4.83 -4.15
CA THR A 147 -4.11 4.10 -3.91
C THR A 147 -3.96 3.18 -2.69
N ILE A 148 -5.06 2.81 -2.07
CA ILE A 148 -5.04 1.96 -0.88
C ILE A 148 -5.93 0.74 -1.12
N CYS A 149 -5.31 -0.43 -1.17
CA CYS A 149 -5.89 -1.78 -1.22
C CYS A 149 -7.05 -1.89 -2.23
N GLU A 150 -8.29 -1.78 -1.77
CA GLU A 150 -9.52 -1.91 -2.56
C GLU A 150 -9.60 -0.95 -3.74
N ASP A 151 -8.89 0.18 -3.70
CA ASP A 151 -8.91 1.19 -4.76
C ASP A 151 -8.45 0.69 -6.13
N VAL A 152 -7.77 -0.46 -6.20
CA VAL A 152 -7.35 -1.12 -7.46
C VAL A 152 -8.26 -2.28 -7.87
N TRP A 153 -9.27 -2.64 -7.06
CA TRP A 153 -10.23 -3.70 -7.39
C TRP A 153 -11.37 -3.14 -8.23
N THR A 154 -11.23 -3.24 -9.54
CA THR A 154 -12.19 -2.69 -10.51
C THR A 154 -13.36 -3.64 -10.76
N GLU A 155 -14.46 -3.09 -11.30
CA GLU A 155 -15.67 -3.82 -11.67
C GLU A 155 -15.40 -4.96 -12.65
N ASP A 156 -14.51 -4.76 -13.60
CA ASP A 156 -14.18 -5.76 -14.62
C ASP A 156 -13.70 -7.08 -14.03
N PHE A 157 -13.00 -6.99 -12.89
CA PHE A 157 -12.48 -8.16 -12.21
C PHE A 157 -13.51 -8.84 -11.31
N LEU A 158 -14.37 -8.06 -10.67
CA LEU A 158 -15.39 -8.57 -9.75
C LEU A 158 -16.65 -9.08 -10.45
N HIS A 159 -16.73 -9.00 -11.79
CA HIS A 159 -17.89 -9.37 -12.62
C HIS A 159 -19.21 -8.69 -12.19
N ARG A 160 -19.13 -7.70 -11.31
CA ARG A 160 -20.27 -6.93 -10.81
C ARG A 160 -19.80 -5.58 -10.29
N PRO A 161 -20.43 -4.47 -10.68
CA PRO A 161 -20.11 -3.15 -10.15
C PRO A 161 -20.45 -3.05 -8.66
N LEU A 162 -19.43 -3.00 -7.81
CA LEU A 162 -19.58 -2.76 -6.38
C LEU A 162 -19.51 -1.27 -6.03
N TYR A 163 -18.82 -0.50 -6.87
CA TYR A 163 -18.53 0.90 -6.63
C TYR A 163 -18.93 1.77 -7.81
N LYS A 164 -19.20 3.04 -7.55
CA LYS A 164 -19.50 4.05 -8.58
C LYS A 164 -18.26 4.79 -9.07
N ARG A 165 -17.14 4.62 -8.40
CA ARG A 165 -15.89 5.30 -8.69
C ARG A 165 -14.82 4.29 -9.05
N ASP A 166 -13.90 4.72 -9.92
CA ASP A 166 -12.69 4.00 -10.28
C ASP A 166 -11.47 4.91 -10.02
N PRO A 167 -10.81 4.76 -8.84
CA PRO A 167 -9.66 5.60 -8.48
C PRO A 167 -8.49 5.51 -9.45
N VAL A 168 -8.27 4.37 -10.09
CA VAL A 168 -7.20 4.21 -11.08
C VAL A 168 -7.48 5.03 -12.33
N SER A 169 -8.72 4.96 -12.85
CA SER A 169 -9.13 5.77 -14.01
C SER A 169 -9.11 7.26 -13.68
N GLU A 170 -9.58 7.67 -12.49
CA GLU A 170 -9.52 9.06 -12.05
C GLU A 170 -8.07 9.60 -12.00
N LEU A 171 -7.14 8.82 -11.45
CA LEU A 171 -5.71 9.19 -11.39
C LEU A 171 -5.07 9.22 -12.78
N ARG A 172 -5.42 8.27 -13.66
CA ARG A 172 -4.94 8.26 -15.04
C ARG A 172 -5.35 9.54 -15.81
N GLU A 173 -6.59 10.01 -15.62
CA GLU A 173 -7.06 11.27 -16.22
C GLU A 173 -6.31 12.50 -15.69
N MET A 174 -5.59 12.37 -14.58
CA MET A 174 -4.73 13.40 -14.01
C MET A 174 -3.26 13.24 -14.40
N ASP A 175 -2.96 12.46 -15.46
CA ASP A 175 -1.62 12.24 -16.02
C ASP A 175 -0.59 11.73 -15.00
N VAL A 176 -0.97 10.80 -14.13
CA VAL A 176 0.01 10.12 -13.28
C VAL A 176 0.88 9.18 -14.11
N GLU A 177 2.11 8.97 -13.68
CA GLU A 177 3.10 8.15 -14.39
C GLU A 177 3.27 6.76 -13.76
N VAL A 178 2.81 6.57 -12.54
CA VAL A 178 2.87 5.30 -11.79
C VAL A 178 1.77 5.25 -10.76
N ILE A 179 1.27 4.05 -10.47
CA ILE A 179 0.36 3.79 -9.35
C ILE A 179 1.13 3.05 -8.24
N LEU A 180 1.13 3.63 -7.05
CA LEU A 180 1.58 2.98 -5.80
C LEU A 180 0.35 2.52 -5.04
N ASN A 181 0.28 1.24 -4.71
CA ASN A 181 -0.83 0.68 -3.96
C ASN A 181 -0.33 0.07 -2.64
N LEU A 182 -0.84 0.60 -1.53
CA LEU A 182 -0.63 0.07 -0.19
C LEU A 182 -1.74 -0.93 0.12
N SER A 183 -1.40 -2.17 0.46
CA SER A 183 -2.40 -3.21 0.69
C SER A 183 -2.22 -3.97 1.99
N ALA A 184 -3.36 -4.42 2.51
CA ALA A 184 -3.50 -5.48 3.52
C ALA A 184 -4.56 -6.48 3.02
N SER A 185 -4.26 -7.10 1.87
CA SER A 185 -5.13 -8.04 1.19
C SER A 185 -4.96 -9.44 1.79
N PRO A 186 -6.01 -10.03 2.40
CA PRO A 186 -5.92 -11.33 3.03
C PRO A 186 -5.69 -12.46 2.05
N TYR A 187 -5.02 -13.49 2.53
CA TYR A 187 -4.74 -14.72 1.81
C TYR A 187 -5.97 -15.61 1.72
N HIS A 188 -6.17 -16.18 0.55
CA HIS A 188 -6.90 -17.42 0.31
C HIS A 188 -6.21 -18.20 -0.81
N LEU A 189 -6.50 -19.48 -0.95
CA LEU A 189 -5.90 -20.32 -1.98
C LEU A 189 -6.13 -19.73 -3.38
N GLY A 190 -5.06 -19.55 -4.16
CA GLY A 190 -5.09 -18.94 -5.49
C GLY A 190 -5.06 -17.41 -5.51
N LYS A 191 -5.09 -16.72 -4.35
CA LYS A 191 -5.14 -15.25 -4.31
C LYS A 191 -3.95 -14.57 -4.99
N GLY A 192 -2.77 -15.17 -4.91
CA GLY A 192 -1.55 -14.63 -5.54
C GLY A 192 -1.69 -14.54 -7.07
N GLU A 193 -2.25 -15.56 -7.71
CA GLU A 193 -2.50 -15.58 -9.16
C GLU A 193 -3.55 -14.52 -9.53
N VAL A 194 -4.67 -14.49 -8.81
CA VAL A 194 -5.73 -13.48 -8.98
C VAL A 194 -5.16 -12.05 -8.90
N ARG A 195 -4.29 -11.80 -7.93
CA ARG A 195 -3.65 -10.50 -7.74
C ARG A 195 -2.72 -10.14 -8.89
N ARG A 196 -1.94 -11.12 -9.37
CA ARG A 196 -1.05 -10.94 -10.51
C ARG A 196 -1.82 -10.62 -11.79
N GLU A 197 -2.89 -11.34 -12.08
CA GLU A 197 -3.75 -11.11 -13.23
C GLU A 197 -4.40 -9.73 -13.17
N LEU A 198 -5.02 -9.39 -12.02
CA LEU A 198 -5.63 -8.08 -11.80
C LEU A 198 -4.67 -6.94 -12.10
N LEU A 199 -3.49 -6.94 -11.47
CA LEU A 199 -2.53 -5.85 -11.61
C LEU A 199 -1.91 -5.81 -13.01
N GLY A 200 -1.70 -6.98 -13.62
CA GLY A 200 -1.25 -7.07 -15.02
C GLY A 200 -2.27 -6.47 -16.00
N ASP A 201 -3.54 -6.75 -15.82
CA ASP A 201 -4.61 -6.21 -16.66
C ASP A 201 -4.81 -4.71 -16.44
N LEU A 202 -4.75 -4.25 -15.18
CA LEU A 202 -4.82 -2.82 -14.87
C LEU A 202 -3.64 -2.05 -15.50
N ALA A 203 -2.43 -2.60 -15.41
CA ALA A 203 -1.25 -1.99 -16.02
C ALA A 203 -1.40 -1.86 -17.53
N LYS A 204 -1.82 -2.93 -18.22
CA LYS A 204 -2.08 -2.91 -19.68
C LYS A 204 -3.16 -1.92 -20.06
N LYS A 205 -4.31 -1.92 -19.37
CA LYS A 205 -5.44 -1.04 -19.67
C LYS A 205 -5.13 0.44 -19.42
N SER A 206 -4.44 0.73 -18.34
CA SER A 206 -4.08 2.12 -17.99
C SER A 206 -2.84 2.62 -18.74
N GLY A 207 -1.95 1.74 -19.19
CA GLY A 207 -0.63 2.07 -19.69
C GLY A 207 0.33 2.55 -18.60
N LEU A 208 0.04 2.23 -17.32
CA LEU A 208 0.81 2.67 -16.16
C LEU A 208 1.48 1.49 -15.46
N PRO A 209 2.72 1.64 -14.98
CA PRO A 209 3.31 0.67 -14.06
C PRO A 209 2.62 0.72 -12.70
N PHE A 210 2.54 -0.46 -12.03
CA PHE A 210 1.96 -0.62 -10.70
C PHE A 210 2.99 -1.14 -9.72
N VAL A 211 3.05 -0.52 -8.55
CA VAL A 211 3.84 -0.95 -7.40
C VAL A 211 2.87 -1.32 -6.29
N TYR A 212 2.75 -2.60 -6.01
CA TYR A 212 1.81 -3.17 -5.05
C TYR A 212 2.56 -3.71 -3.84
N CYS A 213 2.39 -3.08 -2.67
CA CYS A 213 3.02 -3.48 -1.42
C CYS A 213 1.99 -4.03 -0.45
N ASN A 214 2.05 -5.32 -0.16
CA ASN A 214 1.09 -6.02 0.68
C ASN A 214 1.68 -6.39 2.05
N SER A 215 0.81 -6.40 3.06
CA SER A 215 1.16 -6.89 4.40
C SER A 215 1.47 -8.39 4.39
N VAL A 216 2.35 -8.81 5.30
CA VAL A 216 2.58 -10.22 5.63
C VAL A 216 2.26 -10.46 7.11
N GLY A 217 1.92 -11.70 7.49
CA GLY A 217 1.65 -12.08 8.87
C GLY A 217 0.21 -12.51 9.11
N GLY A 218 -0.27 -12.32 10.32
CA GLY A 218 -1.64 -12.71 10.69
C GLY A 218 -2.19 -11.90 11.83
N ASN A 219 -3.52 -11.70 11.82
CA ASN A 219 -4.26 -11.09 12.91
C ASN A 219 -5.68 -11.66 12.97
N ASP A 220 -6.14 -12.08 14.15
CA ASP A 220 -7.41 -12.79 14.32
C ASP A 220 -7.49 -14.03 13.39
N GLN A 221 -8.54 -14.09 12.57
CA GLN A 221 -8.75 -15.14 11.57
C GLN A 221 -8.11 -14.84 10.21
N LEU A 222 -7.40 -13.71 10.06
CA LEU A 222 -6.83 -13.29 8.80
C LEU A 222 -5.35 -13.66 8.71
N ILE A 223 -4.97 -14.16 7.55
CA ILE A 223 -3.58 -14.38 7.17
C ILE A 223 -3.29 -13.45 6.00
N PHE A 224 -2.14 -12.79 6.02
CA PHE A 224 -1.64 -11.95 4.95
C PHE A 224 -0.40 -12.61 4.38
N ASP A 225 -0.43 -12.91 3.09
CA ASP A 225 0.62 -13.65 2.41
C ASP A 225 1.73 -12.77 1.86
N GLY A 226 1.63 -11.45 1.98
CA GLY A 226 2.56 -10.57 1.27
C GLY A 226 2.36 -10.73 -0.24
N GLY A 227 3.36 -11.30 -0.93
CA GLY A 227 3.32 -11.43 -2.38
C GLY A 227 3.25 -10.07 -3.07
N SER A 228 3.99 -9.11 -2.53
CA SER A 228 4.14 -7.78 -3.11
C SER A 228 4.76 -7.88 -4.49
N LEU A 229 4.37 -6.99 -5.40
CA LEU A 229 4.83 -7.09 -6.79
C LEU A 229 4.90 -5.73 -7.49
N VAL A 230 5.71 -5.66 -8.52
CA VAL A 230 5.82 -4.51 -9.42
C VAL A 230 5.52 -4.97 -10.83
N MET A 231 4.58 -4.30 -11.48
CA MET A 231 4.20 -4.53 -12.88
C MET A 231 4.70 -3.39 -13.76
N SER A 232 5.22 -3.75 -14.94
CA SER A 232 5.47 -2.77 -15.99
C SER A 232 4.13 -2.27 -16.58
N SER A 233 4.16 -1.19 -17.36
CA SER A 233 2.99 -0.69 -18.12
C SER A 233 2.42 -1.69 -19.10
N GLU A 234 3.22 -2.69 -19.54
CA GLU A 234 2.79 -3.79 -20.41
C GLU A 234 2.19 -4.96 -19.62
N GLY A 235 2.06 -4.84 -18.28
CA GLY A 235 1.54 -5.88 -17.39
C GLY A 235 2.48 -7.07 -17.22
N VAL A 236 3.79 -6.83 -17.35
CA VAL A 236 4.83 -7.84 -17.10
C VAL A 236 5.38 -7.62 -15.70
N PRO A 237 5.48 -8.66 -14.85
CA PRO A 237 6.06 -8.52 -13.53
C PRO A 237 7.57 -8.21 -13.62
N LEU A 238 7.99 -7.14 -12.96
CA LEU A 238 9.38 -6.71 -12.82
C LEU A 238 10.00 -7.25 -11.52
N VAL A 239 9.21 -7.27 -10.44
CA VAL A 239 9.56 -7.82 -9.13
C VAL A 239 8.37 -8.61 -8.61
N GLU A 240 8.62 -9.77 -8.03
CA GLU A 240 7.67 -10.57 -7.26
C GLU A 240 8.36 -11.02 -5.97
N MET A 241 7.82 -10.58 -4.84
CA MET A 241 8.35 -10.92 -3.52
C MET A 241 7.81 -12.26 -3.04
N ALA A 242 8.60 -12.95 -2.21
CA ALA A 242 8.20 -14.23 -1.66
C ALA A 242 6.94 -14.11 -0.79
N PRO A 243 5.99 -15.05 -0.90
CA PRO A 243 4.86 -15.08 0.01
C PRO A 243 5.30 -15.53 1.42
N PHE A 244 4.61 -15.03 2.45
CA PHE A 244 4.73 -15.36 3.87
C PHE A 244 6.05 -14.98 4.55
N ASP A 245 6.92 -14.22 3.89
CA ASP A 245 8.17 -13.72 4.45
C ASP A 245 8.19 -12.19 4.53
N GLU A 246 8.81 -11.61 5.55
CA GLU A 246 9.18 -10.20 5.52
C GLU A 246 10.35 -10.02 4.54
N GLU A 247 10.24 -9.04 3.67
CA GLU A 247 11.26 -8.80 2.64
C GLU A 247 11.28 -7.32 2.24
N VAL A 248 12.46 -6.82 1.87
CA VAL A 248 12.64 -5.51 1.22
C VAL A 248 13.23 -5.74 -0.17
N ALA A 249 12.59 -5.20 -1.18
CA ALA A 249 13.03 -5.27 -2.57
C ALA A 249 13.00 -3.89 -3.22
N VAL A 250 13.89 -3.66 -4.18
CA VAL A 250 13.93 -2.42 -4.97
C VAL A 250 13.68 -2.74 -6.45
N ALA A 251 12.73 -2.04 -7.06
CA ALA A 251 12.43 -2.12 -8.47
C ALA A 251 12.84 -0.83 -9.18
N GLU A 252 13.44 -0.95 -10.35
CA GLU A 252 13.71 0.19 -11.22
C GLU A 252 12.60 0.33 -12.25
N LEU A 253 11.89 1.47 -12.23
CA LEU A 253 10.87 1.85 -13.19
C LEU A 253 11.43 2.85 -14.21
N PHE A 254 10.83 2.85 -15.42
CA PHE A 254 11.17 3.78 -16.52
C PHE A 254 12.58 3.58 -17.11
N THR A 255 13.05 2.32 -17.18
CA THR A 255 14.24 1.97 -17.96
C THR A 255 13.89 1.97 -19.46
N GLU A 256 14.81 2.44 -20.31
CA GLU A 256 14.66 2.43 -21.77
C GLU A 256 14.62 1.01 -22.39
N SER A 257 14.85 -0.03 -21.57
CA SER A 257 14.75 -1.45 -22.00
C SER A 257 14.24 -2.29 -20.83
N PRO A 258 13.28 -3.22 -21.06
CA PRO A 258 12.81 -4.10 -20.00
C PRO A 258 13.96 -5.01 -19.54
N SER A 259 14.41 -4.79 -18.30
CA SER A 259 15.29 -5.74 -17.63
C SER A 259 14.56 -7.07 -17.46
N ARG A 260 15.23 -8.20 -17.77
CA ARG A 260 14.65 -9.52 -17.51
C ARG A 260 14.25 -9.63 -16.05
N PRO A 261 13.03 -10.13 -15.74
CA PRO A 261 12.57 -10.27 -14.38
C PRO A 261 13.58 -11.10 -13.56
N SER A 262 13.95 -10.60 -12.39
CA SER A 262 14.72 -11.37 -11.42
C SER A 262 13.78 -12.33 -10.70
N VAL A 263 13.38 -13.40 -11.39
CA VAL A 263 12.64 -14.49 -10.77
C VAL A 263 13.62 -15.28 -9.91
N ARG A 264 13.58 -15.12 -8.61
CA ARG A 264 14.28 -16.05 -7.71
C ARG A 264 13.59 -17.42 -7.79
N PRO A 265 14.36 -18.52 -7.93
CA PRO A 265 13.75 -19.85 -7.97
C PRO A 265 13.09 -20.13 -6.61
N THR A 266 11.79 -20.45 -6.66
CA THR A 266 11.06 -21.00 -5.52
C THR A 266 11.87 -22.15 -4.91
N ARG A 267 12.26 -22.04 -3.64
CA ARG A 267 12.81 -23.17 -2.89
C ARG A 267 11.78 -24.30 -2.93
N LYS A 268 12.13 -25.39 -3.61
CA LYS A 268 11.36 -26.63 -3.51
C LYS A 268 11.29 -27.00 -2.04
N SER A 269 10.08 -27.05 -1.50
CA SER A 269 9.83 -27.61 -0.17
C SER A 269 10.31 -29.05 -0.18
N LEU A 270 11.38 -29.31 0.56
CA LEU A 270 11.74 -30.66 0.98
C LEU A 270 10.80 -31.00 2.14
N HIS A 271 9.72 -31.70 1.84
CA HIS A 271 9.05 -32.51 2.85
C HIS A 271 9.69 -33.90 2.85
N PRO A 272 10.02 -34.44 4.04
CA PRO A 272 10.36 -35.84 4.20
C PRO A 272 9.14 -36.73 4.00
#